data_87dfe7b1737fdf93d54625d9b4dfe7c8
#
_entry.id   87dfe7b1737fdf93d54625d9b4dfe7c8
#
_cell.length_a   1.000
_cell.length_b   1.000
_cell.length_c   1.000
_cell.angle_alpha   90.00
_cell.angle_beta   90.00
_cell.angle_gamma   90.00
#
_symmetry.space_group_name_H-M   'P 1'
#
loop_
_entity.id
_entity.type
_entity.pdbx_description
1 polymer ?
#
loop_
_entity_poly.entity_id
_entity_poly.type
_entity_poly.pdbx_seq_one_letter_code
_entity_poly.pdbx_strand_id
1 'polypeptide(L)'
;MAQAQISDRDASTWIAEWRPEEESFMTAERFRISWKTLWITTFCLILSFATWFMVSAIVVRLQGVGFRLDSNQLFWLTAMPGLAAGTLRIIHTFLIPILGTRHTVTLSTLLLLIPCIGWGWAVQRPETPFSVLMLLAFAAGLGGGNFSSFMPSTSLFFPKRLQGTALGIQAGIGNFGVSVAQFVVPWIIGVSFLASVFGASQTFTQKGVTSQIYLQNAALIWAPFIVIGALLAWFNLRSVSAVKANLRQQLDIFKNKHTWLMTSLYIMTFGSFSGFAASFPLMIKELYGGFPNPPDPLKYAFLGPLVGAGSRVLFGPISDRFGGARVTQIAGIGLLTCALAVIPFAKPSSPSDFSGFVWLMLGIFFFSGIGNASTFKQMPMIFPPRQAGGVIGWTSAIAAYGPFVFSVLIGATISRTGSPGPFLIGVAVFYLINLVLNWWYYARRGAECPC
;
A
#
# COMPACT_ATOMS: atom_id res chain seq x y z
N MET A 1 19.49 -31.40 17.45
CA MET A 1 18.40 -30.44 17.65
C MET A 1 18.88 -29.46 18.71
N ALA A 2 19.40 -28.32 18.29
CA ALA A 2 19.89 -27.30 19.21
C ALA A 2 18.70 -26.44 19.65
N GLN A 3 18.28 -26.61 20.91
CA GLN A 3 17.53 -25.57 21.60
C GLN A 3 18.52 -24.41 21.81
N ALA A 4 18.39 -23.37 21.00
CA ALA A 4 19.10 -22.13 21.27
C ALA A 4 18.67 -21.67 22.69
N GLN A 5 19.61 -21.59 23.62
CA GLN A 5 19.43 -21.00 24.93
C GLN A 5 19.05 -19.53 24.71
N ILE A 6 17.77 -19.21 24.92
CA ILE A 6 17.25 -17.84 24.91
C ILE A 6 17.88 -17.16 26.15
N SER A 7 18.59 -16.05 25.94
CA SER A 7 19.16 -15.28 27.05
C SER A 7 18.07 -14.80 28.01
N ASP A 8 18.35 -14.63 29.29
CA ASP A 8 17.38 -14.21 30.32
C ASP A 8 16.66 -12.89 29.97
N ARG A 9 17.30 -11.99 29.21
CA ARG A 9 16.68 -10.76 28.67
C ARG A 9 15.68 -11.05 27.55
N ASP A 10 15.88 -12.09 26.75
CA ASP A 10 14.94 -12.49 25.70
C ASP A 10 13.73 -13.22 26.26
N ALA A 11 13.88 -13.99 27.35
CA ALA A 11 12.77 -14.64 28.04
C ALA A 11 11.71 -13.64 28.54
N SER A 12 12.13 -12.44 28.99
CA SER A 12 11.20 -11.39 29.43
C SER A 12 10.37 -10.73 28.29
N THR A 13 10.79 -10.91 27.02
CA THR A 13 10.14 -10.32 25.84
C THR A 13 9.24 -11.30 25.09
N TRP A 14 9.31 -12.59 25.43
CA TRP A 14 8.42 -13.62 24.91
C TRP A 14 7.36 -13.96 25.95
N ILE A 15 6.09 -13.87 25.53
CA ILE A 15 4.94 -14.27 26.34
C ILE A 15 4.70 -15.76 26.07
N ALA A 16 4.90 -16.59 27.07
CA ALA A 16 4.75 -18.04 26.95
C ALA A 16 3.29 -18.45 26.70
N GLU A 17 2.35 -17.73 27.33
CA GLU A 17 0.93 -18.01 27.24
C GLU A 17 0.12 -16.73 26.98
N TRP A 18 -0.66 -16.72 25.90
CA TRP A 18 -1.55 -15.64 25.54
C TRP A 18 -2.91 -16.18 25.09
N ARG A 19 -3.95 -15.91 25.89
CA ARG A 19 -5.32 -16.44 25.72
C ARG A 19 -6.32 -15.27 25.57
N PRO A 20 -6.36 -14.58 24.42
CA PRO A 20 -7.19 -13.39 24.27
C PRO A 20 -8.70 -13.67 24.27
N GLU A 21 -9.12 -14.93 24.06
CA GLU A 21 -10.53 -15.32 24.08
C GLU A 21 -11.09 -15.50 25.50
N GLU A 22 -10.25 -15.64 26.51
CA GLU A 22 -10.67 -15.79 27.90
C GLU A 22 -10.81 -14.42 28.58
N GLU A 23 -12.03 -14.03 28.91
CA GLU A 23 -12.30 -12.73 29.55
C GLU A 23 -11.56 -12.54 30.88
N SER A 24 -11.48 -13.59 31.69
CA SER A 24 -10.71 -13.59 32.95
C SER A 24 -9.21 -13.39 32.74
N PHE A 25 -8.68 -13.83 31.59
CA PHE A 25 -7.29 -13.64 31.23
C PHE A 25 -7.03 -12.21 30.76
N MET A 26 -7.96 -11.56 30.06
CA MET A 26 -7.79 -10.24 29.45
C MET A 26 -8.00 -9.10 30.47
N THR A 27 -7.07 -8.95 31.38
CA THR A 27 -7.03 -7.84 32.34
C THR A 27 -6.77 -6.50 31.66
N ALA A 28 -7.01 -5.38 32.35
CA ALA A 28 -6.72 -4.02 31.86
C ALA A 28 -5.25 -3.86 31.42
N GLU A 29 -4.30 -4.48 32.14
CA GLU A 29 -2.89 -4.46 31.79
C GLU A 29 -2.61 -5.20 30.48
N ARG A 30 -3.23 -6.35 30.25
CA ARG A 30 -3.09 -7.13 29.01
C ARG A 30 -3.73 -6.43 27.83
N PHE A 31 -4.89 -5.81 28.02
CA PHE A 31 -5.46 -4.92 27.00
C PHE A 31 -4.54 -3.75 26.65
N ARG A 32 -3.83 -3.18 27.63
CA ARG A 32 -2.83 -2.15 27.38
C ARG A 32 -1.70 -2.64 26.48
N ILE A 33 -1.24 -3.89 26.65
CA ILE A 33 -0.25 -4.52 25.74
C ILE A 33 -0.82 -4.64 24.33
N SER A 34 -2.06 -5.09 24.15
CA SER A 34 -2.72 -5.23 22.85
C SER A 34 -2.83 -3.89 22.14
N TRP A 35 -3.33 -2.85 22.80
CA TRP A 35 -3.46 -1.51 22.23
C TRP A 35 -2.10 -0.87 21.93
N LYS A 36 -1.11 -1.07 22.79
CA LYS A 36 0.26 -0.61 22.54
C LYS A 36 0.86 -1.25 21.30
N THR A 37 0.65 -2.57 21.14
CA THR A 37 1.07 -3.31 19.95
C THR A 37 0.39 -2.74 18.70
N LEU A 38 -0.92 -2.53 18.74
CA LEU A 38 -1.67 -1.92 17.63
C LEU A 38 -1.08 -0.57 17.21
N TRP A 39 -0.90 0.36 18.15
CA TRP A 39 -0.45 1.71 17.81
C TRP A 39 0.98 1.75 17.28
N ILE A 40 1.90 0.98 17.86
CA ILE A 40 3.29 0.91 17.39
C ILE A 40 3.36 0.27 16.01
N THR A 41 2.67 -0.85 15.78
CA THR A 41 2.66 -1.51 14.48
C THR A 41 1.95 -0.66 13.42
N THR A 42 0.93 0.11 13.79
CA THR A 42 0.26 1.08 12.91
C THR A 42 1.20 2.22 12.52
N PHE A 43 1.93 2.79 13.46
CA PHE A 43 2.94 3.81 13.17
C PHE A 43 4.03 3.29 12.22
N CYS A 44 4.58 2.13 12.51
CA CYS A 44 5.55 1.48 11.61
C CYS A 44 4.94 1.15 10.23
N LEU A 45 3.64 0.85 10.17
CA LEU A 45 2.96 0.59 8.91
C LEU A 45 2.75 1.87 8.08
N ILE A 46 2.47 3.02 8.71
CA ILE A 46 2.45 4.32 8.02
C ILE A 46 3.81 4.59 7.36
N LEU A 47 4.92 4.40 8.10
CA LEU A 47 6.28 4.58 7.57
C LEU A 47 6.57 3.60 6.43
N SER A 48 6.08 2.38 6.55
CA SER A 48 6.20 1.34 5.52
C SER A 48 5.51 1.75 4.22
N PHE A 49 4.27 2.24 4.30
CA PHE A 49 3.54 2.72 3.12
C PHE A 49 4.12 4.03 2.57
N ALA A 50 4.60 4.93 3.44
CA ALA A 50 5.27 6.15 3.01
C ALA A 50 6.55 5.82 2.21
N THR A 51 7.39 4.92 2.70
CA THR A 51 8.59 4.46 2.01
C THR A 51 8.26 3.74 0.70
N TRP A 52 7.22 2.90 0.69
CA TRP A 52 6.77 2.20 -0.52
C TRP A 52 6.37 3.17 -1.63
N PHE A 53 5.65 4.25 -1.28
CA PHE A 53 5.09 5.19 -2.27
C PHE A 53 5.92 6.46 -2.49
N MET A 54 7.01 6.71 -1.74
CA MET A 54 7.87 7.88 -1.96
C MET A 54 8.43 7.93 -3.38
N VAL A 55 8.70 6.76 -4.00
CA VAL A 55 9.22 6.67 -5.37
C VAL A 55 8.28 7.33 -6.37
N SER A 56 6.95 7.16 -6.21
CA SER A 56 5.94 7.77 -7.09
C SER A 56 5.98 9.30 -7.09
N ALA A 57 6.40 9.90 -5.98
CA ALA A 57 6.58 11.34 -5.87
C ALA A 57 7.96 11.81 -6.37
N ILE A 58 9.01 11.01 -6.18
CA ILE A 58 10.37 11.32 -6.64
C ILE A 58 10.46 11.29 -8.17
N VAL A 59 9.90 10.27 -8.83
CA VAL A 59 10.07 10.03 -10.28
C VAL A 59 9.57 11.19 -11.14
N VAL A 60 8.57 11.96 -10.70
CA VAL A 60 8.04 13.09 -11.46
C VAL A 60 9.02 14.26 -11.54
N ARG A 61 10.04 14.32 -10.67
CA ARG A 61 11.06 15.38 -10.61
C ARG A 61 12.39 14.97 -11.24
N LEU A 62 12.64 13.66 -11.49
CA LEU A 62 13.95 13.18 -11.94
C LEU A 62 14.46 13.86 -13.22
N GLN A 63 13.62 13.97 -14.25
CA GLN A 63 14.02 14.61 -15.50
C GLN A 63 14.40 16.08 -15.31
N GLY A 64 13.66 16.80 -14.46
CA GLY A 64 13.90 18.21 -14.18
C GLY A 64 15.21 18.48 -13.43
N VAL A 65 15.76 17.50 -12.70
CA VAL A 65 17.07 17.59 -12.03
C VAL A 65 18.20 16.94 -12.83
N GLY A 66 17.96 16.62 -14.13
CA GLY A 66 19.00 16.22 -15.07
C GLY A 66 19.08 14.72 -15.39
N PHE A 67 18.22 13.86 -14.87
CA PHE A 67 18.18 12.46 -15.26
C PHE A 67 17.65 12.30 -16.68
N ARG A 68 18.39 11.56 -17.52
CA ARG A 68 18.03 11.25 -18.91
C ARG A 68 17.22 9.96 -18.96
N LEU A 69 15.96 10.04 -18.52
CA LEU A 69 15.03 8.91 -18.49
C LEU A 69 13.85 9.20 -19.41
N ASP A 70 13.44 8.23 -20.19
CA ASP A 70 12.19 8.31 -20.96
C ASP A 70 10.95 8.03 -20.09
N SER A 71 9.77 8.31 -20.64
CA SER A 71 8.50 8.10 -19.94
C SER A 71 8.31 6.64 -19.49
N ASN A 72 8.67 5.67 -20.34
CA ASN A 72 8.54 4.24 -20.04
C ASN A 72 9.44 3.86 -18.87
N GLN A 73 10.69 4.36 -18.83
CA GLN A 73 11.61 4.13 -17.71
C GLN A 73 11.08 4.70 -16.38
N LEU A 74 10.44 5.88 -16.41
CA LEU A 74 9.80 6.45 -15.22
C LEU A 74 8.64 5.56 -14.70
N PHE A 75 7.83 5.00 -15.60
CA PHE A 75 6.78 4.05 -15.22
C PHE A 75 7.35 2.75 -14.68
N TRP A 76 8.46 2.25 -15.20
CA TRP A 76 9.16 1.09 -14.65
C TRP A 76 9.69 1.34 -13.24
N LEU A 77 10.28 2.52 -12.98
CA LEU A 77 10.69 2.91 -11.61
C LEU A 77 9.50 2.94 -10.66
N THR A 78 8.36 3.44 -11.12
CA THR A 78 7.11 3.48 -10.33
C THR A 78 6.53 2.08 -10.10
N ALA A 79 6.76 1.15 -11.01
CA ALA A 79 6.27 -0.23 -10.95
C ALA A 79 7.04 -1.10 -9.96
N MET A 80 8.37 -0.96 -9.92
CA MET A 80 9.26 -1.87 -9.17
C MET A 80 8.93 -2.03 -7.69
N PRO A 81 8.53 -0.97 -6.95
CA PRO A 81 8.09 -1.12 -5.56
C PRO A 81 6.90 -2.07 -5.40
N GLY A 82 5.98 -2.10 -6.41
CA GLY A 82 4.84 -3.01 -6.41
C GLY A 82 5.23 -4.48 -6.61
N LEU A 83 6.19 -4.74 -7.50
CA LEU A 83 6.75 -6.08 -7.71
C LEU A 83 7.35 -6.64 -6.41
N ALA A 84 8.20 -5.84 -5.75
CA ALA A 84 8.80 -6.22 -4.50
C ALA A 84 7.76 -6.40 -3.38
N ALA A 85 6.80 -5.48 -3.27
CA ALA A 85 5.75 -5.54 -2.25
C ALA A 85 4.93 -6.83 -2.33
N GLY A 86 4.46 -7.20 -3.51
CA GLY A 86 3.71 -8.44 -3.72
C GLY A 86 4.53 -9.67 -3.33
N THR A 87 5.77 -9.77 -3.81
CA THR A 87 6.67 -10.88 -3.54
C THR A 87 7.03 -10.98 -2.05
N LEU A 88 7.38 -9.87 -1.43
CA LEU A 88 7.80 -9.83 -0.02
C LEU A 88 6.63 -10.10 0.93
N ARG A 89 5.38 -9.77 0.58
CA ARG A 89 4.20 -10.14 1.38
C ARG A 89 4.09 -11.64 1.58
N ILE A 90 4.42 -12.43 0.56
CA ILE A 90 4.42 -13.89 0.66
C ILE A 90 5.43 -14.34 1.73
N ILE A 91 6.64 -13.77 1.71
CA ILE A 91 7.69 -14.07 2.71
C ILE A 91 7.25 -13.61 4.10
N HIS A 92 6.75 -12.38 4.22
CA HIS A 92 6.32 -11.78 5.48
C HIS A 92 5.18 -12.54 6.18
N THR A 93 4.36 -13.26 5.43
CA THR A 93 3.30 -14.13 5.99
C THR A 93 3.86 -15.18 6.95
N PHE A 94 5.12 -15.59 6.76
CA PHE A 94 5.75 -16.65 7.56
C PHE A 94 6.73 -16.13 8.63
N LEU A 95 6.98 -14.82 8.70
CA LEU A 95 7.99 -14.29 9.63
C LEU A 95 7.53 -14.29 11.09
N ILE A 96 6.24 -14.05 11.36
CA ILE A 96 5.73 -13.95 12.74
C ILE A 96 5.89 -15.25 13.53
N PRO A 97 5.56 -16.44 12.99
CA PRO A 97 5.80 -17.70 13.68
C PRO A 97 7.27 -18.00 13.95
N ILE A 98 8.19 -17.46 13.15
CA ILE A 98 9.64 -17.73 13.21
C ILE A 98 10.35 -16.73 14.14
N LEU A 99 10.14 -15.44 13.91
CA LEU A 99 10.88 -14.36 14.57
C LEU A 99 10.09 -13.69 15.71
N GLY A 100 8.78 -13.93 15.76
CA GLY A 100 7.87 -13.20 16.67
C GLY A 100 7.63 -11.76 16.27
N THR A 101 6.66 -11.12 16.93
CA THR A 101 6.22 -9.75 16.63
C THR A 101 7.34 -8.73 16.80
N ARG A 102 8.04 -8.74 17.95
CA ARG A 102 9.08 -7.75 18.29
C ARG A 102 10.19 -7.69 17.24
N HIS A 103 10.82 -8.82 16.95
CA HIS A 103 11.95 -8.86 15.99
C HIS A 103 11.49 -8.56 14.58
N THR A 104 10.36 -9.15 14.14
CA THR A 104 9.84 -8.91 12.80
C THR A 104 9.53 -7.43 12.57
N VAL A 105 8.80 -6.78 13.46
CA VAL A 105 8.43 -5.36 13.29
C VAL A 105 9.66 -4.47 13.34
N THR A 106 10.59 -4.71 14.28
CA THR A 106 11.81 -3.90 14.41
C THR A 106 12.70 -4.03 13.19
N LEU A 107 13.05 -5.26 12.78
CA LEU A 107 13.95 -5.49 11.65
C LEU A 107 13.34 -5.01 10.34
N SER A 108 12.08 -5.34 10.09
CA SER A 108 11.39 -4.91 8.87
C SER A 108 11.26 -3.39 8.79
N THR A 109 11.10 -2.70 9.93
CA THR A 109 11.09 -1.23 9.96
C THR A 109 12.48 -0.68 9.69
N LEU A 110 13.55 -1.22 10.29
CA LEU A 110 14.93 -0.77 10.04
C LEU A 110 15.35 -0.97 8.58
N LEU A 111 14.91 -2.04 7.92
CA LEU A 111 15.21 -2.29 6.52
C LEU A 111 14.70 -1.19 5.58
N LEU A 112 13.71 -0.39 6.00
CA LEU A 112 13.23 0.77 5.24
C LEU A 112 14.29 1.87 5.10
N LEU A 113 15.32 1.90 5.94
CA LEU A 113 16.45 2.82 5.80
C LEU A 113 17.21 2.58 4.48
N ILE A 114 17.25 1.35 3.98
CA ILE A 114 17.97 1.01 2.74
C ILE A 114 17.44 1.84 1.55
N PRO A 115 16.13 1.81 1.18
CA PRO A 115 15.63 2.62 0.10
C PRO A 115 15.65 4.13 0.42
N CYS A 116 15.45 4.54 1.69
CA CYS A 116 15.48 5.96 2.04
C CYS A 116 16.89 6.55 1.83
N ILE A 117 17.92 5.90 2.34
CA ILE A 117 19.30 6.36 2.18
C ILE A 117 19.75 6.21 0.71
N GLY A 118 19.40 5.09 0.07
CA GLY A 118 19.75 4.83 -1.32
C GLY A 118 19.16 5.85 -2.28
N TRP A 119 17.88 6.16 -2.19
CA TRP A 119 17.25 7.20 -2.99
C TRP A 119 17.78 8.59 -2.66
N GLY A 120 17.99 8.91 -1.37
CA GLY A 120 18.58 10.17 -0.95
C GLY A 120 19.97 10.40 -1.53
N TRP A 121 20.75 9.34 -1.69
CA TRP A 121 22.05 9.39 -2.35
C TRP A 121 21.92 9.47 -3.88
N ALA A 122 21.07 8.65 -4.50
CA ALA A 122 20.97 8.51 -5.95
C ALA A 122 20.43 9.77 -6.64
N VAL A 123 19.44 10.45 -6.05
CA VAL A 123 18.82 11.65 -6.67
C VAL A 123 19.76 12.86 -6.76
N GLN A 124 20.86 12.86 -6.01
CA GLN A 124 21.89 13.90 -6.07
C GLN A 124 22.90 13.68 -7.20
N ARG A 125 22.80 12.57 -7.93
CA ARG A 125 23.72 12.14 -8.98
C ARG A 125 22.96 11.76 -10.25
N PRO A 126 22.72 12.70 -11.17
CA PRO A 126 21.98 12.43 -12.40
C PRO A 126 22.61 11.35 -13.30
N GLU A 127 23.89 11.06 -13.10
CA GLU A 127 24.63 9.97 -13.76
C GLU A 127 24.37 8.58 -13.18
N THR A 128 23.57 8.46 -12.09
CA THR A 128 23.22 7.16 -11.49
C THR A 128 22.57 6.25 -12.54
N PRO A 129 23.14 5.05 -12.78
CA PRO A 129 22.61 4.14 -13.79
C PRO A 129 21.17 3.73 -13.52
N PHE A 130 20.38 3.56 -14.58
CA PHE A 130 18.97 3.16 -14.49
C PHE A 130 18.78 1.85 -13.70
N SER A 131 19.71 0.88 -13.84
CA SER A 131 19.70 -0.37 -13.09
C SER A 131 19.80 -0.18 -11.58
N VAL A 132 20.58 0.80 -11.12
CA VAL A 132 20.69 1.15 -9.70
C VAL A 132 19.40 1.78 -9.22
N LEU A 133 18.79 2.69 -9.99
CA LEU A 133 17.49 3.27 -9.66
C LEU A 133 16.41 2.18 -9.58
N MET A 134 16.42 1.20 -10.49
CA MET A 134 15.49 0.05 -10.47
C MET A 134 15.66 -0.79 -9.21
N LEU A 135 16.90 -1.05 -8.78
CA LEU A 135 17.18 -1.79 -7.54
C LEU A 135 16.69 -1.03 -6.31
N LEU A 136 16.93 0.28 -6.25
CA LEU A 136 16.44 1.14 -5.17
C LEU A 136 14.92 1.25 -5.16
N ALA A 137 14.29 1.30 -6.33
CA ALA A 137 12.84 1.26 -6.47
C ALA A 137 12.28 -0.09 -5.98
N PHE A 138 12.92 -1.19 -6.34
CA PHE A 138 12.56 -2.52 -5.81
C PHE A 138 12.71 -2.55 -4.28
N ALA A 139 13.80 -2.03 -3.73
CA ALA A 139 14.01 -1.97 -2.28
C ALA A 139 12.93 -1.15 -1.55
N ALA A 140 12.35 -0.11 -2.17
CA ALA A 140 11.24 0.64 -1.58
C ALA A 140 10.00 -0.24 -1.31
N GLY A 141 9.82 -1.32 -2.08
CA GLY A 141 8.77 -2.30 -1.87
C GLY A 141 8.90 -3.13 -0.59
N LEU A 142 10.04 -3.08 0.14
CA LEU A 142 10.16 -3.61 1.51
C LEU A 142 9.01 -3.10 2.39
N GLY A 143 8.66 -1.82 2.25
CA GLY A 143 7.53 -1.23 2.98
C GLY A 143 6.19 -1.91 2.68
N GLY A 144 5.94 -2.26 1.42
CA GLY A 144 4.70 -2.96 1.04
C GLY A 144 4.62 -4.38 1.62
N GLY A 145 5.75 -5.06 1.80
CA GLY A 145 5.86 -6.38 2.41
C GLY A 145 5.38 -6.42 3.87
N ASN A 146 5.69 -5.37 4.62
CA ASN A 146 5.43 -5.28 6.06
C ASN A 146 3.96 -5.47 6.45
N PHE A 147 3.02 -5.16 5.57
CA PHE A 147 1.59 -5.35 5.81
C PHE A 147 1.27 -6.79 6.24
N SER A 148 1.85 -7.80 5.56
CA SER A 148 1.55 -9.22 5.81
C SER A 148 2.15 -9.78 7.11
N SER A 149 3.05 -9.07 7.76
CA SER A 149 3.55 -9.43 9.10
C SER A 149 2.97 -8.54 10.20
N PHE A 150 2.74 -7.25 9.95
CA PHE A 150 2.25 -6.34 10.99
C PHE A 150 0.76 -6.55 11.31
N MET A 151 -0.06 -6.90 10.31
CA MET A 151 -1.47 -7.23 10.54
C MET A 151 -1.66 -8.47 11.42
N PRO A 152 -1.04 -9.63 11.11
CA PRO A 152 -1.07 -10.78 12.01
C PRO A 152 -0.48 -10.49 13.40
N SER A 153 0.60 -9.69 13.48
CA SER A 153 1.18 -9.28 14.76
C SER A 153 0.16 -8.63 15.68
N THR A 154 -0.68 -7.74 15.12
CA THR A 154 -1.75 -7.10 15.89
C THR A 154 -2.87 -8.09 16.22
N SER A 155 -3.29 -8.88 15.23
CA SER A 155 -4.38 -9.85 15.36
C SER A 155 -4.17 -10.81 16.54
N LEU A 156 -2.94 -11.27 16.77
CA LEU A 156 -2.59 -12.20 17.85
C LEU A 156 -2.92 -11.67 19.26
N PHE A 157 -2.88 -10.35 19.43
CA PHE A 157 -3.06 -9.75 20.75
C PHE A 157 -4.52 -9.43 21.09
N PHE A 158 -5.44 -9.47 20.11
CA PHE A 158 -6.85 -9.11 20.33
C PHE A 158 -7.77 -10.32 20.31
N PRO A 159 -8.82 -10.35 21.17
CA PRO A 159 -9.89 -11.34 21.08
C PRO A 159 -10.66 -11.18 19.78
N LYS A 160 -11.23 -12.26 19.23
CA LYS A 160 -11.94 -12.28 17.94
C LYS A 160 -12.98 -11.18 17.81
N ARG A 161 -13.71 -10.88 18.89
CA ARG A 161 -14.71 -9.80 18.92
C ARG A 161 -14.15 -8.39 18.63
N LEU A 162 -12.86 -8.16 18.89
CA LEU A 162 -12.18 -6.87 18.68
C LEU A 162 -11.18 -6.89 17.51
N GLN A 163 -10.86 -8.07 16.96
CA GLN A 163 -9.88 -8.19 15.85
C GLN A 163 -10.29 -7.37 14.64
N GLY A 164 -11.56 -7.41 14.24
CA GLY A 164 -12.07 -6.62 13.13
C GLY A 164 -11.83 -5.13 13.30
N THR A 165 -12.10 -4.60 14.50
CA THR A 165 -11.85 -3.19 14.84
C THR A 165 -10.35 -2.87 14.82
N ALA A 166 -9.51 -3.68 15.47
CA ALA A 166 -8.08 -3.46 15.55
C ALA A 166 -7.41 -3.50 14.17
N LEU A 167 -7.73 -4.51 13.36
CA LEU A 167 -7.20 -4.64 12.00
C LEU A 167 -7.76 -3.57 11.05
N GLY A 168 -9.01 -3.16 11.24
CA GLY A 168 -9.63 -2.06 10.51
C GLY A 168 -8.90 -0.73 10.76
N ILE A 169 -8.62 -0.41 12.03
CA ILE A 169 -7.83 0.76 12.43
C ILE A 169 -6.43 0.69 11.80
N GLN A 170 -5.73 -0.44 11.99
CA GLN A 170 -4.37 -0.59 11.49
C GLN A 170 -4.29 -0.48 9.97
N ALA A 171 -5.14 -1.19 9.23
CA ALA A 171 -5.14 -1.16 7.78
C ALA A 171 -5.61 0.20 7.22
N GLY A 172 -6.61 0.81 7.84
CA GLY A 172 -7.13 2.12 7.44
C GLY A 172 -6.08 3.21 7.65
N ILE A 173 -5.58 3.35 8.88
CA ILE A 173 -4.58 4.37 9.22
C ILE A 173 -3.25 4.08 8.50
N GLY A 174 -2.83 2.82 8.39
CA GLY A 174 -1.63 2.45 7.64
C GLY A 174 -1.66 2.93 6.19
N ASN A 175 -2.81 2.80 5.51
CA ASN A 175 -2.97 3.26 4.12
C ASN A 175 -2.79 4.78 3.96
N PHE A 176 -3.03 5.60 4.99
CA PHE A 176 -2.72 7.03 4.94
C PHE A 176 -1.24 7.31 4.75
N GLY A 177 -0.34 6.35 5.05
CA GLY A 177 1.09 6.49 4.77
C GLY A 177 1.37 6.83 3.30
N VAL A 178 0.55 6.33 2.35
CA VAL A 178 0.66 6.69 0.92
C VAL A 178 0.40 8.17 0.71
N SER A 179 -0.72 8.67 1.25
CA SER A 179 -1.10 10.08 1.14
C SER A 179 -0.11 10.98 1.89
N VAL A 180 0.34 10.55 3.08
CA VAL A 180 1.35 11.28 3.87
C VAL A 180 2.64 11.48 3.07
N ALA A 181 3.16 10.43 2.42
CA ALA A 181 4.35 10.55 1.58
C ALA A 181 4.14 11.55 0.44
N GLN A 182 3.06 11.41 -0.30
CA GLN A 182 2.77 12.27 -1.46
C GLN A 182 2.42 13.71 -1.06
N PHE A 183 1.90 13.93 0.15
CA PHE A 183 1.64 15.26 0.70
C PHE A 183 2.91 15.94 1.24
N VAL A 184 3.75 15.19 1.96
CA VAL A 184 4.97 15.75 2.58
C VAL A 184 6.04 16.09 1.55
N VAL A 185 6.19 15.25 0.51
CA VAL A 185 7.28 15.41 -0.48
C VAL A 185 7.30 16.80 -1.14
N PRO A 186 6.20 17.36 -1.68
CA PRO A 186 6.24 18.68 -2.34
C PRO A 186 6.69 19.80 -1.41
N TRP A 187 6.45 19.69 -0.11
CA TRP A 187 6.89 20.67 0.88
C TRP A 187 8.36 20.49 1.24
N ILE A 188 8.75 19.26 1.55
CA ILE A 188 10.08 19.00 2.10
C ILE A 188 11.20 19.16 1.08
N ILE A 189 10.94 18.99 -0.21
CA ILE A 189 11.93 19.24 -1.27
C ILE A 189 12.25 20.72 -1.46
N GLY A 190 11.41 21.64 -0.97
CA GLY A 190 11.67 23.09 -0.96
C GLY A 190 12.42 23.58 0.27
N VAL A 191 12.68 22.71 1.27
CA VAL A 191 13.23 23.12 2.56
C VAL A 191 14.74 23.00 2.59
N SER A 192 15.43 24.11 2.85
CA SER A 192 16.89 24.21 2.85
C SER A 192 17.56 23.90 4.18
N PHE A 193 16.84 23.96 5.32
CA PHE A 193 17.47 23.80 6.65
C PHE A 193 18.12 22.43 6.87
N LEU A 194 17.74 21.41 6.10
CA LEU A 194 18.34 20.08 6.11
C LEU A 194 19.57 19.95 5.20
N ALA A 195 19.95 21.00 4.47
CA ALA A 195 21.06 20.99 3.52
C ALA A 195 22.41 20.63 4.16
N SER A 196 22.64 21.07 5.40
CA SER A 196 23.86 20.76 6.16
C SER A 196 24.00 19.27 6.49
N VAL A 197 22.88 18.50 6.51
CA VAL A 197 22.87 17.07 6.84
C VAL A 197 22.70 16.21 5.60
N PHE A 198 21.82 16.62 4.67
CA PHE A 198 21.38 15.79 3.56
C PHE A 198 22.02 16.15 2.21
N GLY A 199 22.76 17.27 2.13
CA GLY A 199 23.47 17.68 0.93
C GLY A 199 22.87 18.90 0.21
N ALA A 200 23.55 19.36 -0.84
CA ALA A 200 23.24 20.58 -1.58
C ALA A 200 21.93 20.48 -2.39
N SER A 201 21.41 21.65 -2.77
CA SER A 201 20.27 21.75 -3.69
C SER A 201 20.63 21.28 -5.09
N GLN A 202 19.63 20.79 -5.82
CA GLN A 202 19.69 20.52 -7.23
C GLN A 202 18.94 21.60 -8.02
N THR A 203 19.48 21.93 -9.18
CA THR A 203 18.79 22.81 -10.12
C THR A 203 17.67 22.04 -10.82
N PHE A 204 16.43 22.40 -10.54
CA PHE A 204 15.25 21.84 -11.18
C PHE A 204 14.77 22.77 -12.29
N THR A 205 14.74 22.28 -13.50
CA THR A 205 14.28 23.04 -14.68
C THR A 205 13.03 22.38 -15.27
N GLN A 206 11.97 23.17 -15.42
CA GLN A 206 10.75 22.76 -16.09
C GLN A 206 10.22 23.89 -16.96
N LYS A 207 10.13 23.66 -18.28
CA LYS A 207 9.62 24.64 -19.26
C LYS A 207 10.31 26.01 -19.17
N GLY A 208 11.63 26.04 -19.00
CA GLY A 208 12.41 27.28 -18.92
C GLY A 208 12.37 27.98 -17.55
N VAL A 209 11.56 27.51 -16.63
CA VAL A 209 11.57 27.99 -15.22
C VAL A 209 12.55 27.14 -14.42
N THR A 210 13.50 27.81 -13.79
CA THR A 210 14.54 27.18 -12.98
C THR A 210 14.31 27.50 -11.50
N SER A 211 14.38 26.47 -10.65
CA SER A 211 14.29 26.60 -9.21
C SER A 211 15.30 25.68 -8.51
N GLN A 212 15.61 25.96 -7.25
CA GLN A 212 16.44 25.10 -6.42
C GLN A 212 15.56 24.20 -5.58
N ILE A 213 15.80 22.89 -5.64
CA ILE A 213 15.08 21.91 -4.81
C ILE A 213 16.07 20.96 -4.12
N TYR A 214 15.61 20.30 -3.08
CA TYR A 214 16.37 19.31 -2.30
C TYR A 214 15.67 17.96 -2.45
N LEU A 215 15.78 17.33 -3.64
CA LEU A 215 15.00 16.12 -3.94
C LEU A 215 15.34 14.95 -3.01
N GLN A 216 16.58 14.90 -2.48
CA GLN A 216 16.99 13.91 -1.48
C GLN A 216 16.14 13.95 -0.21
N ASN A 217 15.57 15.12 0.16
CA ASN A 217 14.71 15.23 1.33
C ASN A 217 13.46 14.39 1.21
N ALA A 218 12.96 14.14 -0.01
CA ALA A 218 11.79 13.28 -0.26
C ALA A 218 11.98 11.85 0.28
N ALA A 219 13.22 11.37 0.32
CA ALA A 219 13.56 10.05 0.83
C ALA A 219 14.10 10.11 2.27
N LEU A 220 15.03 11.02 2.54
CA LEU A 220 15.78 11.04 3.81
C LEU A 220 14.95 11.52 5.01
N ILE A 221 13.87 12.29 4.78
CA ILE A 221 12.98 12.75 5.86
C ILE A 221 12.38 11.60 6.67
N TRP A 222 12.21 10.45 6.07
CA TRP A 222 11.62 9.27 6.74
C TRP A 222 12.60 8.58 7.68
N ALA A 223 13.91 8.72 7.47
CA ALA A 223 14.94 7.99 8.22
C ALA A 223 14.85 8.18 9.74
N PRO A 224 14.77 9.39 10.31
CA PRO A 224 14.65 9.57 11.75
C PRO A 224 13.38 8.94 12.32
N PHE A 225 12.24 9.02 11.61
CA PHE A 225 10.98 8.40 12.04
C PHE A 225 11.06 6.88 12.00
N ILE A 226 11.75 6.31 10.99
CA ILE A 226 12.01 4.88 10.88
C ILE A 226 12.83 4.39 12.09
N VAL A 227 13.88 5.11 12.46
CA VAL A 227 14.68 4.78 13.65
C VAL A 227 13.83 4.85 14.92
N ILE A 228 13.03 5.92 15.09
CA ILE A 228 12.12 6.04 16.23
C ILE A 228 11.12 4.88 16.25
N GLY A 229 10.50 4.54 15.11
CA GLY A 229 9.56 3.42 15.01
C GLY A 229 10.21 2.09 15.39
N ALA A 230 11.42 1.84 14.91
CA ALA A 230 12.18 0.63 15.23
C ALA A 230 12.55 0.56 16.73
N LEU A 231 12.97 1.68 17.33
CA LEU A 231 13.26 1.76 18.75
C LEU A 231 11.98 1.54 19.60
N LEU A 232 10.87 2.17 19.22
CA LEU A 232 9.58 1.93 19.86
C LEU A 232 9.18 0.46 19.78
N ALA A 233 9.35 -0.17 18.63
CA ALA A 233 9.08 -1.60 18.45
C ALA A 233 10.01 -2.46 19.32
N TRP A 234 11.30 -2.17 19.32
CA TRP A 234 12.30 -2.94 20.06
C TRP A 234 12.07 -2.90 21.57
N PHE A 235 11.79 -1.74 22.13
CA PHE A 235 11.66 -1.58 23.59
C PHE A 235 10.26 -1.88 24.13
N ASN A 236 9.23 -1.88 23.29
CA ASN A 236 7.85 -1.96 23.77
C ASN A 236 7.05 -3.15 23.26
N LEU A 237 7.43 -3.76 22.14
CA LEU A 237 6.70 -4.91 21.62
C LEU A 237 7.16 -6.20 22.32
N ARG A 238 6.23 -7.13 22.42
CA ARG A 238 6.46 -8.47 22.92
C ARG A 238 6.11 -9.49 21.83
N SER A 239 6.69 -10.68 21.93
CA SER A 239 6.39 -11.81 21.04
C SER A 239 5.57 -12.86 21.78
N VAL A 240 4.71 -13.59 21.07
CA VAL A 240 3.90 -14.68 21.64
C VAL A 240 4.43 -16.01 21.13
N SER A 241 4.73 -16.94 22.06
CA SER A 241 5.37 -18.23 21.74
C SER A 241 4.42 -19.26 21.11
N ALA A 242 3.11 -19.05 21.20
CA ALA A 242 2.08 -20.06 20.91
C ALA A 242 1.74 -20.25 19.42
N VAL A 243 2.38 -19.55 18.50
CA VAL A 243 2.01 -19.59 17.08
C VAL A 243 2.89 -20.56 16.30
N LYS A 244 2.67 -21.86 16.48
CA LYS A 244 3.22 -22.87 15.57
C LYS A 244 2.25 -23.07 14.41
N ALA A 245 2.46 -22.35 13.30
CA ALA A 245 1.67 -22.56 12.10
C ALA A 245 2.20 -23.78 11.33
N ASN A 246 1.35 -24.76 11.06
CA ASN A 246 1.67 -25.83 10.13
C ASN A 246 1.43 -25.33 8.70
N LEU A 247 2.49 -24.97 8.01
CA LEU A 247 2.48 -24.44 6.64
C LEU A 247 1.68 -25.33 5.67
N ARG A 248 1.82 -26.66 5.80
CA ARG A 248 1.14 -27.63 4.92
C ARG A 248 -0.39 -27.54 5.07
N GLN A 249 -0.87 -27.25 6.27
CA GLN A 249 -2.32 -27.10 6.52
C GLN A 249 -2.86 -25.75 6.01
N GLN A 250 -2.01 -24.73 5.86
CA GLN A 250 -2.42 -23.44 5.33
C GLN A 250 -2.54 -23.41 3.80
N LEU A 251 -1.91 -24.38 3.10
CA LEU A 251 -1.98 -24.47 1.63
C LEU A 251 -3.33 -25.02 1.13
N ASP A 252 -4.20 -25.51 2.00
CA ASP A 252 -5.52 -25.99 1.63
C ASP A 252 -6.47 -24.90 1.09
N ILE A 253 -6.19 -23.62 1.42
CA ILE A 253 -6.93 -22.48 0.90
C ILE A 253 -6.94 -22.45 -0.64
N PHE A 254 -5.88 -22.92 -1.30
CA PHE A 254 -5.77 -22.91 -2.76
C PHE A 254 -6.70 -23.91 -3.46
N LYS A 255 -7.22 -24.90 -2.73
CA LYS A 255 -8.21 -25.85 -3.24
C LYS A 255 -9.63 -25.25 -3.30
N ASN A 256 -9.86 -24.16 -2.56
CA ASN A 256 -11.15 -23.49 -2.53
C ASN A 256 -11.25 -22.43 -3.64
N LYS A 257 -12.24 -22.59 -4.54
CA LYS A 257 -12.48 -21.62 -5.64
C LYS A 257 -12.70 -20.20 -5.15
N HIS A 258 -13.33 -20.04 -3.97
CA HIS A 258 -13.59 -18.72 -3.40
C HIS A 258 -12.32 -17.97 -3.03
N THR A 259 -11.19 -18.65 -2.80
CA THR A 259 -9.89 -17.98 -2.62
C THR A 259 -9.50 -17.20 -3.88
N TRP A 260 -9.66 -17.78 -5.04
CA TRP A 260 -9.34 -17.16 -6.33
C TRP A 260 -10.32 -16.05 -6.70
N LEU A 261 -11.62 -16.26 -6.42
CA LEU A 261 -12.66 -15.25 -6.63
C LEU A 261 -12.42 -14.03 -5.74
N MET A 262 -12.15 -14.24 -4.45
CA MET A 262 -11.84 -13.14 -3.53
C MET A 262 -10.52 -12.44 -3.87
N THR A 263 -9.54 -13.18 -4.39
CA THR A 263 -8.29 -12.60 -4.90
C THR A 263 -8.59 -11.65 -6.06
N SER A 264 -9.40 -12.05 -7.03
CA SER A 264 -9.80 -11.19 -8.15
C SER A 264 -10.55 -9.94 -7.68
N LEU A 265 -11.52 -10.10 -6.77
CA LEU A 265 -12.25 -8.97 -6.18
C LEU A 265 -11.33 -8.01 -5.40
N TYR A 266 -10.32 -8.53 -4.71
CA TYR A 266 -9.39 -7.67 -3.98
C TYR A 266 -8.36 -7.01 -4.89
N ILE A 267 -8.01 -7.63 -6.04
CA ILE A 267 -7.26 -6.94 -7.11
C ILE A 267 -8.11 -5.79 -7.67
N MET A 268 -9.41 -6.01 -7.92
CA MET A 268 -10.32 -4.95 -8.39
C MET A 268 -10.33 -3.76 -7.43
N THR A 269 -10.30 -3.98 -6.13
CA THR A 269 -10.40 -2.92 -5.12
C THR A 269 -9.02 -2.40 -4.68
N PHE A 270 -8.23 -3.19 -3.97
CA PHE A 270 -6.92 -2.76 -3.47
C PHE A 270 -5.85 -2.67 -4.56
N GLY A 271 -5.86 -3.59 -5.53
CA GLY A 271 -4.96 -3.52 -6.68
C GLY A 271 -5.15 -2.22 -7.46
N SER A 272 -6.40 -1.80 -7.68
CA SER A 272 -6.71 -0.50 -8.32
C SER A 272 -6.30 0.68 -7.45
N PHE A 273 -6.63 0.67 -6.15
CA PHE A 273 -6.19 1.70 -5.22
C PHE A 273 -4.69 1.91 -5.27
N SER A 274 -3.92 0.85 -5.05
CA SER A 274 -2.46 0.91 -4.98
C SER A 274 -1.83 1.19 -6.35
N GLY A 275 -2.38 0.61 -7.41
CA GLY A 275 -1.92 0.79 -8.79
C GLY A 275 -2.06 2.22 -9.27
N PHE A 276 -3.24 2.81 -9.10
CA PHE A 276 -3.44 4.22 -9.43
C PHE A 276 -2.68 5.15 -8.49
N ALA A 277 -2.60 4.85 -7.17
CA ALA A 277 -1.84 5.67 -6.24
C ALA A 277 -0.36 5.80 -6.64
N ALA A 278 0.24 4.73 -7.15
CA ALA A 278 1.60 4.75 -7.65
C ALA A 278 1.73 5.55 -8.96
N SER A 279 0.79 5.38 -9.90
CA SER A 279 0.88 5.93 -11.26
C SER A 279 0.30 7.33 -11.40
N PHE A 280 -0.60 7.76 -10.51
CA PHE A 280 -1.37 9.00 -10.67
C PHE A 280 -0.50 10.26 -10.81
N PRO A 281 0.57 10.48 -9.98
CA PRO A 281 1.44 11.64 -10.17
C PRO A 281 2.08 11.66 -11.56
N LEU A 282 2.55 10.50 -12.01
CA LEU A 282 3.22 10.39 -13.31
C LEU A 282 2.22 10.52 -14.48
N MET A 283 1.00 10.01 -14.33
CA MET A 283 -0.07 10.23 -15.30
C MET A 283 -0.37 11.72 -15.48
N ILE A 284 -0.50 12.48 -14.39
CA ILE A 284 -0.70 13.94 -14.46
C ILE A 284 0.44 14.60 -15.25
N LYS A 285 1.69 14.23 -14.94
CA LYS A 285 2.87 14.77 -15.62
C LYS A 285 2.86 14.45 -17.11
N GLU A 286 2.64 13.20 -17.48
CA GLU A 286 2.73 12.75 -18.87
C GLU A 286 1.56 13.24 -19.74
N LEU A 287 0.34 13.29 -19.19
CA LEU A 287 -0.85 13.67 -19.96
C LEU A 287 -1.02 15.20 -20.05
N TYR A 288 -0.72 15.91 -18.97
CA TYR A 288 -0.99 17.35 -18.86
C TYR A 288 0.28 18.21 -18.85
N GLY A 289 1.45 17.61 -18.74
CA GLY A 289 2.75 18.30 -18.72
C GLY A 289 3.08 19.05 -20.02
N GLY A 290 2.45 18.71 -21.14
CA GLY A 290 2.63 19.36 -22.46
C GLY A 290 2.05 20.77 -22.56
N PHE A 291 1.02 21.12 -21.78
CA PHE A 291 0.34 22.42 -21.84
C PHE A 291 1.21 23.60 -21.35
N PRO A 292 0.92 24.84 -21.75
CA PRO A 292 1.73 26.02 -21.37
C PRO A 292 1.87 26.21 -19.85
N ASN A 293 0.79 26.01 -19.09
CA ASN A 293 0.75 26.09 -17.63
C ASN A 293 0.37 24.72 -17.06
N PRO A 294 1.31 23.75 -17.00
CA PRO A 294 0.98 22.40 -16.58
C PRO A 294 0.67 22.37 -15.09
N PRO A 295 -0.30 21.53 -14.69
CA PRO A 295 -0.55 21.30 -13.27
C PRO A 295 0.66 20.61 -12.63
N ASP A 296 1.02 21.03 -11.42
CA ASP A 296 2.05 20.33 -10.65
C ASP A 296 1.50 18.99 -10.14
N PRO A 297 2.03 17.85 -10.59
CA PRO A 297 1.55 16.53 -10.19
C PRO A 297 1.50 16.33 -8.68
N LEU A 298 2.49 16.86 -7.95
CA LEU A 298 2.61 16.65 -6.52
C LEU A 298 1.55 17.41 -5.70
N LYS A 299 0.93 18.45 -6.26
CA LYS A 299 -0.18 19.17 -5.60
C LYS A 299 -1.47 18.36 -5.55
N TYR A 300 -1.62 17.35 -6.42
CA TYR A 300 -2.85 16.55 -6.55
C TYR A 300 -2.66 15.09 -6.16
N ALA A 301 -1.42 14.59 -6.23
CA ALA A 301 -1.11 13.18 -6.04
C ALA A 301 -1.68 12.59 -4.73
N PHE A 302 -1.52 13.32 -3.62
CA PHE A 302 -1.94 12.86 -2.29
C PHE A 302 -3.46 12.74 -2.12
N LEU A 303 -4.24 13.48 -2.93
CA LEU A 303 -5.72 13.51 -2.82
C LEU A 303 -6.33 12.13 -3.09
N GLY A 304 -5.81 11.41 -4.08
CA GLY A 304 -6.30 10.08 -4.42
C GLY A 304 -6.21 9.11 -3.23
N PRO A 305 -5.01 8.81 -2.73
CA PRO A 305 -4.85 7.94 -1.57
C PRO A 305 -5.55 8.45 -0.31
N LEU A 306 -5.63 9.76 -0.09
CA LEU A 306 -6.38 10.37 1.02
C LEU A 306 -7.86 10.00 0.97
N VAL A 307 -8.48 10.20 -0.20
CA VAL A 307 -9.89 9.87 -0.42
C VAL A 307 -10.12 8.36 -0.29
N GLY A 308 -9.26 7.55 -0.88
CA GLY A 308 -9.39 6.10 -0.84
C GLY A 308 -9.15 5.50 0.56
N ALA A 309 -8.16 5.99 1.32
CA ALA A 309 -7.95 5.57 2.70
C ALA A 309 -9.09 6.06 3.62
N GLY A 310 -9.55 7.30 3.44
CA GLY A 310 -10.67 7.87 4.18
C GLY A 310 -11.97 7.11 3.94
N SER A 311 -12.32 6.83 2.68
CA SER A 311 -13.52 6.05 2.35
C SER A 311 -13.44 4.62 2.90
N ARG A 312 -12.28 3.99 2.91
CA ARG A 312 -12.08 2.67 3.54
C ARG A 312 -12.45 2.68 5.02
N VAL A 313 -12.01 3.69 5.77
CA VAL A 313 -12.33 3.83 7.21
C VAL A 313 -13.81 4.08 7.43
N LEU A 314 -14.41 5.01 6.66
CA LEU A 314 -15.81 5.41 6.82
C LEU A 314 -16.79 4.30 6.43
N PHE A 315 -16.48 3.52 5.40
CA PHE A 315 -17.37 2.48 4.89
C PHE A 315 -17.17 1.09 5.52
N GLY A 316 -16.22 0.93 6.44
CA GLY A 316 -16.09 -0.28 7.25
C GLY A 316 -17.37 -0.61 7.99
N PRO A 317 -17.88 0.26 8.89
CA PRO A 317 -19.14 0.07 9.61
C PRO A 317 -20.36 -0.05 8.69
N ILE A 318 -20.36 0.63 7.55
CA ILE A 318 -21.44 0.54 6.55
C ILE A 318 -21.46 -0.87 5.94
N SER A 319 -20.29 -1.42 5.61
CA SER A 319 -20.16 -2.79 5.11
C SER A 319 -20.61 -3.84 6.15
N ASP A 320 -20.40 -3.56 7.44
CA ASP A 320 -20.87 -4.42 8.52
C ASP A 320 -22.41 -4.45 8.58
N ARG A 321 -23.06 -3.32 8.33
CA ARG A 321 -24.52 -3.18 8.41
C ARG A 321 -25.25 -3.69 7.17
N PHE A 322 -24.74 -3.41 5.97
CA PHE A 322 -25.42 -3.68 4.72
C PHE A 322 -25.00 -4.96 4.01
N GLY A 323 -23.93 -5.61 4.51
CA GLY A 323 -23.29 -6.80 3.92
C GLY A 323 -22.16 -6.44 2.97
N GLY A 324 -21.05 -7.19 3.09
CA GLY A 324 -19.84 -6.94 2.31
C GLY A 324 -20.06 -7.05 0.81
N ALA A 325 -20.79 -8.08 0.35
CA ALA A 325 -21.02 -8.32 -1.07
C ALA A 325 -21.83 -7.22 -1.77
N ARG A 326 -22.86 -6.68 -1.09
CA ARG A 326 -23.67 -5.57 -1.64
C ARG A 326 -22.87 -4.29 -1.76
N VAL A 327 -22.10 -3.97 -0.74
CA VAL A 327 -21.23 -2.78 -0.75
C VAL A 327 -20.13 -2.93 -1.78
N THR A 328 -19.54 -4.12 -1.96
CA THR A 328 -18.58 -4.41 -3.03
C THR A 328 -19.22 -4.25 -4.43
N GLN A 329 -20.50 -4.62 -4.58
CA GLN A 329 -21.21 -4.45 -5.85
C GLN A 329 -21.35 -2.96 -6.21
N ILE A 330 -21.75 -2.13 -5.25
CA ILE A 330 -21.85 -0.68 -5.44
C ILE A 330 -20.48 -0.07 -5.74
N ALA A 331 -19.46 -0.47 -5.00
CA ALA A 331 -18.08 -0.02 -5.23
C ALA A 331 -17.59 -0.38 -6.65
N GLY A 332 -17.84 -1.61 -7.10
CA GLY A 332 -17.47 -2.07 -8.43
C GLY A 332 -18.21 -1.32 -9.55
N ILE A 333 -19.49 -1.02 -9.37
CA ILE A 333 -20.26 -0.19 -10.34
C ILE A 333 -19.63 1.21 -10.43
N GLY A 334 -19.32 1.83 -9.28
CA GLY A 334 -18.65 3.12 -9.25
C GLY A 334 -17.28 3.11 -9.91
N LEU A 335 -16.47 2.08 -9.65
CA LEU A 335 -15.18 1.87 -10.31
C LEU A 335 -15.32 1.76 -11.83
N LEU A 336 -16.25 0.93 -12.32
CA LEU A 336 -16.51 0.76 -13.74
C LEU A 336 -16.94 2.07 -14.40
N THR A 337 -17.90 2.78 -13.78
CA THR A 337 -18.40 4.05 -14.29
C THR A 337 -17.30 5.10 -14.38
N CYS A 338 -16.51 5.28 -13.31
CA CYS A 338 -15.41 6.25 -13.29
C CYS A 338 -14.29 5.87 -14.28
N ALA A 339 -13.96 4.57 -14.41
CA ALA A 339 -12.93 4.10 -15.34
C ALA A 339 -13.33 4.35 -16.80
N LEU A 340 -14.60 4.17 -17.17
CA LEU A 340 -15.09 4.49 -18.50
C LEU A 340 -15.18 6.01 -18.72
N ALA A 341 -15.68 6.75 -17.74
CA ALA A 341 -15.86 8.19 -17.86
C ALA A 341 -14.54 8.96 -17.93
N VAL A 342 -13.43 8.44 -17.37
CA VAL A 342 -12.12 9.11 -17.40
C VAL A 342 -11.41 8.98 -18.74
N ILE A 343 -11.80 8.05 -19.62
CA ILE A 343 -11.12 7.77 -20.89
C ILE A 343 -10.96 9.01 -21.79
N PRO A 344 -12.01 9.84 -22.01
CA PRO A 344 -11.85 11.06 -22.83
C PRO A 344 -10.81 12.03 -22.25
N PHE A 345 -10.76 12.16 -20.92
CA PHE A 345 -9.82 13.04 -20.22
C PHE A 345 -8.39 12.47 -20.14
N ALA A 346 -8.20 11.20 -20.47
CA ALA A 346 -6.88 10.55 -20.54
C ALA A 346 -6.16 10.75 -21.86
N LYS A 347 -6.75 11.52 -22.81
CA LYS A 347 -6.12 12.08 -24.01
C LYS A 347 -6.57 13.52 -24.13
N PRO A 348 -6.08 14.43 -23.26
CA PRO A 348 -6.61 15.78 -23.16
C PRO A 348 -6.33 16.58 -24.45
N SER A 349 -7.35 17.33 -24.87
CA SER A 349 -7.24 18.31 -25.96
C SER A 349 -7.09 19.75 -25.44
N SER A 350 -7.45 19.97 -24.16
CA SER A 350 -7.45 21.28 -23.51
C SER A 350 -6.97 21.18 -22.05
N PRO A 351 -6.34 22.24 -21.51
CA PRO A 351 -6.03 22.34 -20.09
C PRO A 351 -7.26 22.19 -19.16
N SER A 352 -8.46 22.57 -19.64
CA SER A 352 -9.72 22.45 -18.89
C SER A 352 -10.11 21.00 -18.60
N ASP A 353 -9.64 20.04 -19.41
CA ASP A 353 -9.91 18.61 -19.23
C ASP A 353 -9.31 18.07 -17.93
N PHE A 354 -8.32 18.77 -17.37
CA PHE A 354 -7.63 18.38 -16.14
C PHE A 354 -8.59 18.25 -14.95
N SER A 355 -9.55 19.16 -14.81
CA SER A 355 -10.53 19.10 -13.71
C SER A 355 -11.36 17.81 -13.79
N GLY A 356 -11.89 17.47 -14.98
CA GLY A 356 -12.63 16.23 -15.19
C GLY A 356 -11.78 14.98 -14.90
N PHE A 357 -10.53 14.98 -15.37
CA PHE A 357 -9.59 13.90 -15.09
C PHE A 357 -9.40 13.67 -13.59
N VAL A 358 -9.09 14.74 -12.83
CA VAL A 358 -8.84 14.64 -11.38
C VAL A 358 -10.09 14.14 -10.65
N TRP A 359 -11.28 14.73 -10.91
CA TRP A 359 -12.49 14.31 -10.21
C TRP A 359 -12.86 12.85 -10.46
N LEU A 360 -12.71 12.36 -11.68
CA LEU A 360 -12.99 10.98 -12.02
C LEU A 360 -11.96 10.03 -11.43
N MET A 361 -10.68 10.42 -11.40
CA MET A 361 -9.65 9.67 -10.69
C MET A 361 -9.93 9.61 -9.19
N LEU A 362 -10.35 10.73 -8.56
CA LEU A 362 -10.78 10.73 -7.15
C LEU A 362 -12.00 9.81 -6.93
N GLY A 363 -12.92 9.74 -7.89
CA GLY A 363 -14.02 8.78 -7.89
C GLY A 363 -13.52 7.33 -7.88
N ILE A 364 -12.52 6.99 -8.70
CA ILE A 364 -11.88 5.67 -8.69
C ILE A 364 -11.29 5.38 -7.30
N PHE A 365 -10.56 6.33 -6.71
CA PHE A 365 -10.00 6.17 -5.36
C PHE A 365 -11.09 5.99 -4.30
N PHE A 366 -12.16 6.77 -4.35
CA PHE A 366 -13.28 6.69 -3.43
C PHE A 366 -13.92 5.29 -3.45
N PHE A 367 -14.29 4.82 -4.64
CA PHE A 367 -14.93 3.52 -4.78
C PHE A 367 -13.97 2.35 -4.52
N SER A 368 -12.68 2.48 -4.84
CA SER A 368 -11.69 1.47 -4.47
C SER A 368 -11.51 1.37 -2.95
N GLY A 369 -11.55 2.49 -2.23
CA GLY A 369 -11.51 2.50 -0.77
C GLY A 369 -12.72 1.83 -0.14
N ILE A 370 -13.93 2.12 -0.62
CA ILE A 370 -15.17 1.42 -0.22
C ILE A 370 -15.01 -0.09 -0.46
N GLY A 371 -14.59 -0.46 -1.66
CA GLY A 371 -14.36 -1.86 -2.03
C GLY A 371 -13.32 -2.54 -1.15
N ASN A 372 -12.26 -1.84 -0.75
CA ASN A 372 -11.24 -2.37 0.18
C ASN A 372 -11.83 -2.75 1.54
N ALA A 373 -12.73 -1.94 2.08
CA ALA A 373 -13.42 -2.25 3.33
C ALA A 373 -14.34 -3.46 3.17
N SER A 374 -15.18 -3.45 2.13
CA SER A 374 -16.24 -4.43 1.93
C SER A 374 -15.71 -5.82 1.54
N THR A 375 -14.66 -5.92 0.71
CA THR A 375 -14.03 -7.21 0.37
C THR A 375 -13.31 -7.84 1.57
N PHE A 376 -12.66 -7.04 2.42
CA PHE A 376 -12.10 -7.56 3.68
C PHE A 376 -13.17 -8.12 4.62
N LYS A 377 -14.37 -7.51 4.62
CA LYS A 377 -15.50 -8.02 5.40
C LYS A 377 -16.04 -9.35 4.87
N GLN A 378 -16.04 -9.57 3.56
CA GLN A 378 -16.54 -10.80 2.95
C GLN A 378 -15.69 -12.03 3.33
N MET A 379 -14.35 -11.90 3.35
CA MET A 379 -13.45 -13.04 3.54
C MET A 379 -13.74 -13.86 4.81
N PRO A 380 -13.83 -13.28 6.01
CA PRO A 380 -14.12 -14.07 7.22
C PRO A 380 -15.56 -14.62 7.26
N MET A 381 -16.48 -14.15 6.42
CA MET A 381 -17.83 -14.69 6.30
C MET A 381 -17.88 -15.90 5.36
N ILE A 382 -17.02 -15.93 4.35
CA ILE A 382 -16.96 -17.03 3.35
C ILE A 382 -16.10 -18.20 3.87
N PHE A 383 -15.03 -17.90 4.58
CA PHE A 383 -14.05 -18.91 4.99
C PHE A 383 -14.13 -19.22 6.50
N PRO A 384 -13.94 -20.47 6.89
CA PRO A 384 -13.83 -20.82 8.30
C PRO A 384 -12.66 -20.08 8.96
N PRO A 385 -12.72 -19.79 10.28
CA PRO A 385 -11.72 -18.96 10.98
C PRO A 385 -10.27 -19.40 10.78
N ARG A 386 -10.02 -20.71 10.62
CA ARG A 386 -8.69 -21.27 10.36
C ARG A 386 -8.11 -20.82 9.01
N GLN A 387 -8.96 -20.71 7.99
CA GLN A 387 -8.55 -20.37 6.61
C GLN A 387 -8.60 -18.87 6.33
N ALA A 388 -9.47 -18.13 6.99
CA ALA A 388 -9.72 -16.71 6.70
C ALA A 388 -8.44 -15.87 6.75
N GLY A 389 -7.57 -16.07 7.75
CA GLY A 389 -6.29 -15.37 7.85
C GLY A 389 -5.35 -15.65 6.68
N GLY A 390 -5.26 -16.90 6.25
CA GLY A 390 -4.46 -17.32 5.09
C GLY A 390 -4.97 -16.73 3.78
N VAL A 391 -6.29 -16.69 3.58
CA VAL A 391 -6.93 -16.09 2.39
C VAL A 391 -6.69 -14.58 2.38
N ILE A 392 -6.87 -13.88 3.50
CA ILE A 392 -6.57 -12.44 3.62
C ILE A 392 -5.09 -12.16 3.29
N GLY A 393 -4.18 -12.98 3.80
CA GLY A 393 -2.75 -12.87 3.52
C GLY A 393 -2.43 -13.02 2.04
N TRP A 394 -2.93 -14.11 1.42
CA TRP A 394 -2.75 -14.40 0.01
C TRP A 394 -3.36 -13.32 -0.90
N THR A 395 -4.63 -12.98 -0.71
CA THR A 395 -5.31 -11.96 -1.53
C THR A 395 -4.62 -10.61 -1.42
N SER A 396 -4.13 -10.25 -0.22
CA SER A 396 -3.37 -9.03 0.01
C SER A 396 -2.01 -9.04 -0.69
N ALA A 397 -1.34 -10.20 -0.74
CA ALA A 397 -0.06 -10.33 -1.43
C ALA A 397 -0.23 -10.16 -2.94
N ILE A 398 -1.21 -10.83 -3.53
CA ILE A 398 -1.46 -10.75 -4.98
C ILE A 398 -1.95 -9.34 -5.38
N ALA A 399 -2.84 -8.73 -4.62
CA ALA A 399 -3.31 -7.37 -4.91
C ALA A 399 -2.20 -6.30 -4.76
N ALA A 400 -1.14 -6.57 -4.00
CA ALA A 400 0.00 -5.66 -3.87
C ALA A 400 0.87 -5.58 -5.13
N TYR A 401 0.71 -6.48 -6.09
CA TYR A 401 1.29 -6.31 -7.43
C TYR A 401 0.57 -5.22 -8.26
N GLY A 402 -0.53 -4.64 -7.76
CA GLY A 402 -1.27 -3.55 -8.43
C GLY A 402 -0.36 -2.45 -8.98
N PRO A 403 0.51 -1.81 -8.18
CA PRO A 403 1.43 -0.78 -8.68
C PRO A 403 2.33 -1.26 -9.82
N PHE A 404 2.80 -2.51 -9.77
CA PHE A 404 3.60 -3.10 -10.84
C PHE A 404 2.80 -3.24 -12.14
N VAL A 405 1.68 -3.95 -12.09
CA VAL A 405 0.86 -4.24 -13.28
C VAL A 405 0.33 -2.94 -13.89
N PHE A 406 -0.23 -2.05 -13.06
CA PHE A 406 -0.82 -0.80 -13.53
C PHE A 406 0.24 0.12 -14.15
N SER A 407 1.36 0.36 -13.47
CA SER A 407 2.40 1.26 -13.97
C SER A 407 3.01 0.76 -15.28
N VAL A 408 3.33 -0.54 -15.36
CA VAL A 408 3.88 -1.12 -16.61
C VAL A 408 2.90 -1.01 -17.76
N LEU A 409 1.62 -1.34 -17.54
CA LEU A 409 0.60 -1.31 -18.59
C LEU A 409 0.23 0.13 -18.99
N ILE A 410 0.14 1.06 -18.03
CA ILE A 410 -0.07 2.49 -18.30
C ILE A 410 1.11 3.04 -19.11
N GLY A 411 2.34 2.78 -18.67
CA GLY A 411 3.53 3.22 -19.39
C GLY A 411 3.60 2.67 -20.81
N ALA A 412 3.33 1.38 -20.98
CA ALA A 412 3.33 0.73 -22.30
C ALA A 412 2.24 1.29 -23.23
N THR A 413 1.03 1.58 -22.72
CA THR A 413 -0.05 2.14 -23.52
C THR A 413 0.22 3.60 -23.89
N ILE A 414 0.71 4.42 -22.95
CA ILE A 414 1.10 5.81 -23.23
C ILE A 414 2.21 5.85 -24.28
N SER A 415 3.25 5.04 -24.16
CA SER A 415 4.37 5.01 -25.11
C SER A 415 3.94 4.60 -26.52
N ARG A 416 2.93 3.74 -26.66
CA ARG A 416 2.47 3.24 -27.97
C ARG A 416 1.36 4.10 -28.60
N THR A 417 0.47 4.68 -27.79
CA THR A 417 -0.76 5.33 -28.28
C THR A 417 -0.89 6.78 -27.84
N GLY A 418 0.04 7.28 -27.04
CA GLY A 418 -0.01 8.62 -26.44
C GLY A 418 -1.08 8.76 -25.35
N SER A 419 -1.74 7.64 -24.93
CA SER A 419 -2.83 7.66 -23.95
C SER A 419 -2.90 6.35 -23.15
N PRO A 420 -3.30 6.37 -21.87
CA PRO A 420 -3.63 5.18 -21.10
C PRO A 420 -5.01 4.60 -21.45
N GLY A 421 -5.72 5.14 -22.45
CA GLY A 421 -7.07 4.72 -22.84
C GLY A 421 -7.22 3.19 -23.02
N PRO A 422 -6.35 2.51 -23.79
CA PRO A 422 -6.44 1.05 -23.95
C PRO A 422 -6.33 0.28 -22.61
N PHE A 423 -5.47 0.73 -21.69
CA PHE A 423 -5.37 0.17 -20.34
C PHE A 423 -6.66 0.39 -19.57
N LEU A 424 -7.23 1.60 -19.59
CA LEU A 424 -8.48 1.92 -18.89
C LEU A 424 -9.66 1.08 -19.39
N ILE A 425 -9.74 0.81 -20.70
CA ILE A 425 -10.73 -0.13 -21.27
C ILE A 425 -10.52 -1.54 -20.72
N GLY A 426 -9.28 -2.02 -20.69
CA GLY A 426 -8.95 -3.33 -20.09
C GLY A 426 -9.34 -3.44 -18.62
N VAL A 427 -9.09 -2.38 -17.86
CA VAL A 427 -9.49 -2.28 -16.45
C VAL A 427 -11.02 -2.26 -16.31
N ALA A 428 -11.73 -1.54 -17.16
CA ALA A 428 -13.21 -1.51 -17.17
C ALA A 428 -13.80 -2.91 -17.45
N VAL A 429 -13.24 -3.64 -18.42
CA VAL A 429 -13.63 -5.04 -18.68
C VAL A 429 -13.36 -5.92 -17.47
N PHE A 430 -12.20 -5.77 -16.82
CA PHE A 430 -11.87 -6.51 -15.60
C PHE A 430 -12.85 -6.19 -14.46
N TYR A 431 -13.26 -4.92 -14.30
CA TYR A 431 -14.26 -4.54 -13.31
C TYR A 431 -15.63 -5.16 -13.62
N LEU A 432 -16.04 -5.16 -14.88
CA LEU A 432 -17.31 -5.76 -15.30
C LEU A 432 -17.33 -7.29 -14.99
N ILE A 433 -16.24 -8.00 -15.28
CA ILE A 433 -16.11 -9.42 -14.95
C ILE A 433 -16.25 -9.61 -13.43
N ASN A 434 -15.57 -8.82 -12.62
CA ASN A 434 -15.64 -8.92 -11.17
C ASN A 434 -17.02 -8.54 -10.60
N LEU A 435 -17.73 -7.61 -11.21
CA LEU A 435 -19.12 -7.30 -10.87
C LEU A 435 -20.04 -8.53 -11.09
N VAL A 436 -19.88 -9.22 -12.22
CA VAL A 436 -20.64 -10.43 -12.51
C VAL A 436 -20.30 -11.53 -11.51
N LEU A 437 -19.00 -11.74 -11.21
CA LEU A 437 -18.54 -12.73 -10.23
C LEU A 437 -19.09 -12.42 -8.82
N ASN A 438 -18.97 -11.17 -8.37
CA ASN A 438 -19.47 -10.77 -7.05
C ASN A 438 -20.99 -10.93 -6.95
N TRP A 439 -21.73 -10.52 -7.98
CA TRP A 439 -23.17 -10.66 -8.01
C TRP A 439 -23.57 -12.14 -7.99
N TRP A 440 -22.96 -12.97 -8.83
CA TRP A 440 -23.33 -14.37 -8.99
C TRP A 440 -23.07 -15.19 -7.74
N TYR A 441 -21.90 -15.05 -7.13
CA TYR A 441 -21.46 -15.90 -6.02
C TYR A 441 -21.82 -15.36 -4.65
N TYR A 442 -22.02 -14.03 -4.49
CA TYR A 442 -22.09 -13.41 -3.16
C TYR A 442 -23.27 -12.45 -2.97
N ALA A 443 -23.65 -11.63 -3.94
CA ALA A 443 -24.59 -10.52 -3.72
C ALA A 443 -26.04 -10.83 -4.05
N ARG A 444 -26.34 -11.75 -4.99
CA ARG A 444 -27.72 -12.07 -5.39
C ARG A 444 -28.45 -12.87 -4.31
N ARG A 445 -29.78 -12.82 -4.33
CA ARG A 445 -30.65 -13.73 -3.51
C ARG A 445 -30.41 -15.18 -3.94
N GLY A 446 -30.11 -16.06 -2.97
CA GLY A 446 -29.77 -17.46 -3.25
C GLY A 446 -28.37 -17.64 -3.87
N ALA A 447 -27.44 -16.71 -3.63
CA ALA A 447 -26.04 -16.89 -3.98
C ALA A 447 -25.44 -18.09 -3.21
N GLU A 448 -24.33 -18.64 -3.72
CA GLU A 448 -23.65 -19.78 -3.10
C GLU A 448 -23.10 -19.44 -1.69
N CYS A 449 -22.56 -18.23 -1.52
CA CYS A 449 -22.03 -17.73 -0.24
C CYS A 449 -22.53 -16.29 -0.01
N PRO A 450 -23.81 -16.06 0.33
CA PRO A 450 -24.32 -14.71 0.54
C PRO A 450 -23.65 -14.09 1.75
N CYS A 451 -23.15 -12.82 1.60
CA CYS A 451 -22.43 -12.12 2.68
C CYS A 451 -22.55 -10.58 2.58
#